data_298f5d107bb2f0e0ce57a1b73be61f55
#
_entry.id   298f5d107bb2f0e0ce57a1b73be61f55
#
_cell.length_a   1.000
_cell.length_b   1.000
_cell.length_c   1.000
_cell.angle_alpha   90.00
_cell.angle_beta   90.00
_cell.angle_gamma   90.00
#
_symmetry.space_group_name_H-M   'P 1'
#
loop_
_entity.id
_entity.type
_entity.pdbx_description
1 polymer ?
#
loop_
_entity_poly.entity_id
_entity_poly.type
_entity_poly.pdbx_seq_one_letter_code
_entity_poly.pdbx_strand_id
1 'polypeptide(L)'
;MTWEEFGAKTRQATGSAAEKLGSMADLAVLKLQLRTEKMRLRSAYEDFGEIAYLSFTSEDEDGADALAEYIKAITLIKEQLATLEQQIKQFGAS
;
A
#
# COMPACT_ATOMS: atom_id res chain seq x y z
N MET A 1 7.84 -18.23 7.99
CA MET A 1 8.87 -17.32 7.46
C MET A 1 8.25 -15.95 7.25
N THR A 2 8.76 -14.93 7.91
CA THR A 2 8.29 -13.56 7.74
C THR A 2 9.03 -12.91 6.57
N TRP A 3 8.44 -11.84 6.03
CA TRP A 3 9.09 -11.04 4.98
C TRP A 3 10.41 -10.44 5.45
N GLU A 4 10.52 -10.13 6.74
CA GLU A 4 11.74 -9.60 7.34
C GLU A 4 12.86 -10.65 7.35
N GLU A 5 12.54 -11.89 7.68
CA GLU A 5 13.51 -12.99 7.63
C GLU A 5 13.98 -13.26 6.21
N PHE A 6 13.08 -13.20 5.24
CA PHE A 6 13.43 -13.35 3.84
C PHE A 6 14.37 -12.25 3.37
N GLY A 7 14.07 -11.00 3.73
CA GLY A 7 14.91 -9.84 3.42
C GLY A 7 16.28 -9.94 4.08
N ALA A 8 16.35 -10.38 5.35
CA ALA A 8 17.60 -10.54 6.08
C ALA A 8 18.48 -11.63 5.45
N LYS A 9 17.90 -12.76 5.05
CA LYS A 9 18.62 -13.82 4.37
C LYS A 9 19.21 -13.35 3.03
N THR A 10 18.45 -12.56 2.29
CA THR A 10 18.89 -12.02 1.00
C THR A 10 20.04 -11.03 1.20
N ARG A 11 20.01 -10.23 2.26
CA ARG A 11 21.05 -9.26 2.58
C ARG A 11 22.35 -9.89 3.08
N GLN A 12 22.28 -11.08 3.65
CA GLN A 12 23.45 -11.81 4.13
C GLN A 12 24.22 -12.49 3.00
N ALA A 13 23.64 -12.62 1.82
CA ALA A 13 24.34 -13.15 0.67
C ALA A 13 25.40 -12.14 0.20
N THR A 14 26.68 -12.52 0.23
CA THR A 14 27.80 -11.63 -0.08
C THR A 14 28.22 -11.75 -1.55
N GLY A 15 28.47 -10.61 -2.17
CA GLY A 15 28.97 -10.51 -3.54
C GLY A 15 28.11 -9.62 -4.42
N SER A 16 28.68 -9.13 -5.54
CA SER A 16 28.00 -8.19 -6.44
C SER A 16 26.74 -8.80 -7.10
N ALA A 17 26.75 -10.10 -7.39
CA ALA A 17 25.58 -10.80 -7.91
C ALA A 17 24.49 -10.89 -6.86
N ALA A 18 24.84 -11.09 -5.60
CA ALA A 18 23.90 -11.15 -4.49
C ALA A 18 23.29 -9.78 -4.21
N GLU A 19 24.06 -8.69 -4.35
CA GLU A 19 23.55 -7.32 -4.22
C GLU A 19 22.51 -7.02 -5.30
N LYS A 20 22.78 -7.43 -6.54
CA LYS A 20 21.83 -7.26 -7.66
C LYS A 20 20.56 -8.08 -7.42
N LEU A 21 20.69 -9.31 -6.95
CA LEU A 21 19.54 -10.15 -6.60
C LEU A 21 18.76 -9.56 -5.44
N GLY A 22 19.45 -9.01 -4.43
CA GLY A 22 18.83 -8.32 -3.32
C GLY A 22 18.04 -7.10 -3.78
N SER A 23 18.64 -6.29 -4.67
CA SER A 23 17.97 -5.10 -5.23
C SER A 23 16.75 -5.47 -6.06
N MET A 24 16.83 -6.54 -6.86
CA MET A 24 15.70 -7.04 -7.65
C MET A 24 14.60 -7.58 -6.75
N ALA A 25 14.96 -8.30 -5.68
CA ALA A 25 13.99 -8.78 -4.70
C ALA A 25 13.31 -7.63 -3.98
N ASP A 26 14.06 -6.60 -3.59
CA ASP A 26 13.51 -5.40 -2.95
C ASP A 26 12.54 -4.68 -3.89
N LEU A 27 12.87 -4.56 -5.16
CA LEU A 27 11.99 -3.96 -6.15
C LEU A 27 10.71 -4.79 -6.32
N ALA A 28 10.82 -6.11 -6.37
CA ALA A 28 9.67 -7.00 -6.46
C ALA A 28 8.75 -6.84 -5.24
N VAL A 29 9.32 -6.73 -4.04
CA VAL A 29 8.57 -6.51 -2.81
C VAL A 29 7.85 -5.16 -2.86
N LEU A 30 8.52 -4.10 -3.30
CA LEU A 30 7.91 -2.77 -3.43
C LEU A 30 6.75 -2.78 -4.41
N LYS A 31 6.91 -3.46 -5.55
CA LYS A 31 5.83 -3.59 -6.54
C LYS A 31 4.64 -4.38 -5.99
N LEU A 32 4.92 -5.43 -5.22
CA LEU A 32 3.86 -6.21 -4.57
C LEU A 32 3.12 -5.37 -3.52
N GLN A 33 3.85 -4.59 -2.72
CA GLN A 33 3.25 -3.67 -1.75
C GLN A 33 2.41 -2.62 -2.43
N LEU A 34 2.89 -2.07 -3.55
CA LEU A 34 2.14 -1.09 -4.34
C LEU A 34 0.82 -1.68 -4.82
N ARG A 35 0.85 -2.90 -5.34
CA ARG A 35 -0.35 -3.60 -5.80
C ARG A 35 -1.33 -3.84 -4.65
N THR A 36 -0.82 -4.28 -3.50
CA THR A 36 -1.64 -4.51 -2.31
C THR A 36 -2.31 -3.22 -1.84
N GLU A 37 -1.57 -2.10 -1.79
CA GLU A 37 -2.13 -0.81 -1.39
C GLU A 37 -3.15 -0.29 -2.39
N LYS A 38 -2.95 -0.52 -3.68
CA LYS A 38 -3.96 -0.19 -4.72
C LYS A 38 -5.25 -0.97 -4.51
N MET A 39 -5.14 -2.25 -4.17
CA MET A 39 -6.31 -3.07 -3.86
C MET A 39 -7.03 -2.58 -2.60
N ARG A 40 -6.28 -2.19 -1.58
CA ARG A 40 -6.84 -1.60 -0.35
C ARG A 40 -7.56 -0.28 -0.64
N LEU A 41 -6.96 0.56 -1.49
CA LEU A 41 -7.57 1.82 -1.88
C LEU A 41 -8.90 1.59 -2.60
N ARG A 42 -8.91 0.65 -3.54
CA ARG A 42 -10.13 0.30 -4.26
C ARG A 42 -11.22 -0.20 -3.32
N SER A 43 -10.87 -1.11 -2.41
CA SER A 43 -11.80 -1.64 -1.41
C SER A 43 -12.33 -0.52 -0.50
N ALA A 44 -11.47 0.40 -0.09
CA ALA A 44 -11.85 1.54 0.75
C ALA A 44 -12.82 2.48 0.01
N TYR A 45 -12.60 2.72 -1.28
CA TYR A 45 -13.53 3.52 -2.10
C TYR A 45 -14.88 2.83 -2.25
N GLU A 46 -14.89 1.51 -2.43
CA GLU A 46 -16.14 0.74 -2.52
C GLU A 46 -16.93 0.83 -1.22
N ASP A 47 -16.26 0.64 -0.09
CA ASP A 47 -16.88 0.75 1.23
C ASP A 47 -17.37 2.18 1.49
N PHE A 48 -16.56 3.18 1.14
CA PHE A 48 -16.92 4.59 1.26
C PHE A 48 -18.17 4.91 0.45
N GLY A 49 -18.23 4.42 -0.80
CA GLY A 49 -19.38 4.63 -1.68
C GLY A 49 -20.64 3.99 -1.12
N GLU A 50 -20.55 2.78 -0.56
CA GLU A 50 -21.67 2.09 0.05
C GLU A 50 -22.18 2.85 1.27
N ILE A 51 -21.29 3.26 2.17
CA ILE A 51 -21.63 4.02 3.37
C ILE A 51 -22.24 5.37 3.00
N ALA A 52 -21.66 6.05 1.99
CA ALA A 52 -22.18 7.32 1.49
C ALA A 52 -23.61 7.14 0.97
N TYR A 53 -23.85 6.11 0.19
CA TYR A 53 -25.19 5.82 -0.33
C TYR A 53 -26.18 5.60 0.80
N LEU A 54 -25.81 4.78 1.79
CA LEU A 54 -26.68 4.49 2.93
C LEU A 54 -26.92 5.76 3.78
N SER A 55 -25.91 6.61 3.94
CA SER A 55 -26.03 7.86 4.70
C SER A 55 -26.99 8.83 4.04
N PHE A 56 -27.02 8.87 2.72
CA PHE A 56 -27.90 9.76 1.97
C PHE A 56 -29.32 9.23 1.77
N THR A 57 -29.50 7.92 1.87
CA THR A 57 -30.81 7.26 1.67
C THR A 57 -31.49 6.85 2.97
N SER A 58 -30.75 6.74 4.07
CA SER A 58 -31.29 6.46 5.39
C SER A 58 -31.00 7.63 6.33
N GLU A 59 -31.84 7.86 7.34
CA GLU A 59 -31.63 8.91 8.33
C GLU A 59 -30.65 8.48 9.42
N ASP A 60 -29.54 7.86 9.01
CA ASP A 60 -28.53 7.39 9.95
C ASP A 60 -27.53 8.50 10.25
N GLU A 61 -27.61 9.08 11.45
CA GLU A 61 -26.77 10.17 11.91
C GLU A 61 -25.29 9.75 12.07
N ASP A 62 -25.03 8.44 12.26
CA ASP A 62 -23.69 7.89 12.43
C ASP A 62 -22.90 7.81 11.10
N GLY A 63 -23.58 7.94 9.98
CA GLY A 63 -22.98 7.85 8.66
C GLY A 63 -21.89 8.89 8.40
N ALA A 64 -22.09 10.12 8.89
CA ALA A 64 -21.12 11.20 8.69
C ALA A 64 -19.78 10.91 9.38
N ASP A 65 -19.81 10.35 10.60
CA ASP A 65 -18.61 9.98 11.35
C ASP A 65 -17.87 8.83 10.66
N ALA A 66 -18.61 7.83 10.17
CA ALA A 66 -18.05 6.71 9.42
C ALA A 66 -17.36 7.20 8.14
N LEU A 67 -17.99 8.13 7.40
CA LEU A 67 -17.42 8.72 6.19
C LEU A 67 -16.12 9.48 6.50
N ALA A 68 -16.09 10.24 7.60
CA ALA A 68 -14.88 10.97 8.02
C ALA A 68 -13.72 10.00 8.30
N GLU A 69 -13.99 8.88 8.95
CA GLU A 69 -12.97 7.86 9.22
C GLU A 69 -12.46 7.22 7.93
N TYR A 70 -13.34 6.93 6.97
CA TYR A 70 -12.93 6.42 5.66
C TYR A 70 -12.10 7.43 4.88
N ILE A 71 -12.43 8.71 4.96
CA ILE A 71 -11.62 9.76 4.30
C ILE A 71 -10.20 9.76 4.86
N LYS A 72 -10.03 9.64 6.18
CA LYS A 72 -8.71 9.56 6.81
C LYS A 72 -7.95 8.32 6.34
N ALA A 73 -8.61 7.17 6.32
CA ALA A 73 -8.00 5.91 5.88
C ALA A 73 -7.58 5.98 4.41
N ILE A 74 -8.43 6.51 3.54
CA ILE A 74 -8.14 6.66 2.11
C ILE A 74 -6.96 7.62 1.91
N THR A 75 -6.94 8.73 2.62
CA THR A 75 -5.84 9.70 2.54
C THR A 75 -4.52 9.04 2.93
N LEU A 76 -4.50 8.26 4.00
CA LEU A 76 -3.32 7.55 4.45
C LEU A 76 -2.84 6.53 3.41
N ILE A 77 -3.75 5.77 2.83
CA ILE A 77 -3.42 4.79 1.77
C ILE A 77 -2.82 5.52 0.56
N LYS A 78 -3.39 6.65 0.15
CA LYS A 78 -2.88 7.45 -0.98
C LYS A 78 -1.47 7.99 -0.71
N GLU A 79 -1.19 8.39 0.53
CA GLU A 79 0.15 8.83 0.93
C GLU A 79 1.15 7.67 0.85
N GLN A 80 0.76 6.49 1.32
CA GLN A 80 1.59 5.29 1.22
C GLN A 80 1.86 4.89 -0.23
N LEU A 81 0.84 4.99 -1.10
CA LEU A 81 1.00 4.75 -2.53
C LEU A 81 2.01 5.70 -3.16
N ALA A 82 1.92 6.99 -2.84
CA ALA A 82 2.85 7.99 -3.36
C ALA A 82 4.29 7.67 -2.92
N THR A 83 4.47 7.27 -1.66
CA THR A 83 5.77 6.89 -1.14
C THR A 83 6.33 5.66 -1.86
N LEU A 84 5.50 4.63 -2.07
CA LEU A 84 5.91 3.41 -2.76
C LEU A 84 6.26 3.69 -4.23
N GLU A 85 5.48 4.49 -4.92
CA GLU A 85 5.76 4.89 -6.30
C GLU A 85 7.07 5.65 -6.41
N GLN A 86 7.35 6.53 -5.44
CA GLN A 86 8.61 7.27 -5.37
C GLN A 86 9.79 6.32 -5.16
N GLN A 87 9.68 5.37 -4.25
CA GLN A 87 10.72 4.37 -3.99
C GLN A 87 11.01 3.52 -5.23
N ILE A 88 9.97 3.08 -5.93
CA ILE A 88 10.10 2.31 -7.17
C ILE A 88 10.79 3.14 -8.24
N LYS A 89 10.44 4.42 -8.35
CA LYS A 89 11.05 5.35 -9.29
C LYS A 89 12.55 5.52 -9.01
N GLN A 90 12.94 5.59 -7.74
CA GLN A 90 14.34 5.69 -7.35
C GLN A 90 15.13 4.46 -7.77
N PHE A 91 14.54 3.27 -7.69
CA PHE A 91 15.17 2.04 -8.19
C PHE A 91 15.41 2.10 -9.69
N GLY A 92 14.44 2.63 -10.44
CA GLY A 92 14.56 2.76 -11.89
C GLY A 92 15.56 3.81 -12.33
N ALA A 93 15.83 4.83 -11.49
CA ALA A 93 16.76 5.91 -11.78
C ALA A 93 18.22 5.57 -11.45
N SER A 94 18.44 4.50 -10.69
CA SER A 94 19.82 4.02 -10.37
C SER A 94 20.29 2.92 -11.36
#